data_20c8657fd85f6bf474ebd2c80287c73f
#
_entry.id   20c8657fd85f6bf474ebd2c80287c73f
#
_cell.length_a   1.000
_cell.length_b   1.000
_cell.length_c   1.000
_cell.angle_alpha   90.00
_cell.angle_beta   90.00
_cell.angle_gamma   90.00
#
_symmetry.space_group_name_H-M   'P 1'
#
loop_
_entity.id
_entity.type
_entity.pdbx_description
1 polymer ?
#
loop_
_entity_poly.entity_id
_entity_poly.type
_entity_poly.pdbx_seq_one_letter_code
_entity_poly.pdbx_strand_id
1 'polypeptide(L)'
;GDVYKRQEKIGLFCNVRKKDVIQNLTAPSLYEVPMMLEEEGLAECVCEHLKLNNPKPDLADWIEMINRQKAASKTVNIGLVGKYVALPDAYLSVAEALRHGGIVNDADVNIEWINSEEISSETVGKMLDGCDGIIVPGGFGDRGIEGMIDAIKYARENKVPFFGICLGMQMAVVEYARNVAGLDGANSTEFAPDGKNSVIDIMEDQKDVTEKGGTMRLGLYPCKLVPGSRCAGIYGDSLIYERHRHRWEFNNAYRAKLTDCGLKIAGVSPDEKLVEIVELEDHPWFVGVQFLSLIHISEP
;
A
#
# COMPACT_ATOMS: atom_id res chain seq x y z
N GLY A 1 6.91 -27.03 35.00
CA GLY A 1 6.62 -28.47 35.07
C GLY A 1 5.79 -29.02 33.91
N ASP A 2 4.73 -28.36 33.48
CA ASP A 2 3.80 -28.90 32.47
C ASP A 2 4.31 -28.85 31.01
N VAL A 3 5.10 -27.89 30.67
CA VAL A 3 5.66 -27.74 29.28
C VAL A 3 6.58 -28.90 28.97
N TYR A 4 7.50 -29.25 29.88
CA TYR A 4 8.40 -30.39 29.72
C TYR A 4 7.69 -31.72 29.51
N LYS A 5 6.61 -31.95 30.26
CA LYS A 5 5.81 -33.19 30.13
C LYS A 5 5.06 -33.22 28.80
N ARG A 6 4.65 -32.07 28.26
CA ARG A 6 3.97 -32.00 26.96
C ARG A 6 4.95 -32.31 25.82
N GLN A 7 6.14 -31.73 25.82
CA GLN A 7 7.18 -31.99 24.81
C GLN A 7 7.57 -33.50 24.82
N GLU A 8 7.73 -34.11 25.99
CA GLU A 8 8.02 -35.56 26.10
C GLU A 8 6.90 -36.43 25.51
N LYS A 9 5.65 -36.07 25.79
CA LYS A 9 4.49 -36.79 25.23
C LYS A 9 4.41 -36.63 23.71
N ILE A 10 4.55 -35.42 23.21
CA ILE A 10 4.53 -35.15 21.76
C ILE A 10 5.67 -35.90 21.09
N GLY A 11 6.89 -35.82 21.62
CA GLY A 11 8.03 -36.57 21.11
C GLY A 11 7.79 -38.05 21.01
N LEU A 12 7.20 -38.63 22.06
CA LEU A 12 6.86 -40.07 22.10
C LEU A 12 5.78 -40.44 21.06
N PHE A 13 4.68 -39.69 21.01
CA PHE A 13 3.56 -40.00 20.11
C PHE A 13 3.89 -39.72 18.63
N CYS A 14 4.69 -38.70 18.34
CA CYS A 14 5.11 -38.33 16.99
C CYS A 14 6.40 -39.05 16.54
N ASN A 15 7.02 -39.85 17.42
CA ASN A 15 8.29 -40.52 17.16
C ASN A 15 9.41 -39.54 16.70
N VAL A 16 9.50 -38.41 17.40
CA VAL A 16 10.52 -37.39 17.21
C VAL A 16 11.29 -37.14 18.50
N ARG A 17 12.52 -36.66 18.41
CA ARG A 17 13.30 -36.33 19.61
C ARG A 17 12.64 -35.20 20.38
N LYS A 18 12.73 -35.22 21.70
CA LYS A 18 12.16 -34.14 22.53
C LYS A 18 12.64 -32.75 22.11
N LYS A 19 13.93 -32.62 21.75
CA LYS A 19 14.51 -31.36 21.28
C LYS A 19 13.94 -30.86 19.96
N ASP A 20 13.31 -31.73 19.17
CA ASP A 20 12.70 -31.38 17.89
C ASP A 20 11.24 -30.90 18.06
N VAL A 21 10.74 -30.90 19.29
CA VAL A 21 9.43 -30.35 19.63
C VAL A 21 9.61 -28.88 20.02
N ILE A 22 9.54 -28.01 19.02
CA ILE A 22 9.73 -26.57 19.17
C ILE A 22 8.42 -25.93 19.64
N GLN A 23 8.51 -25.09 20.66
CA GLN A 23 7.36 -24.38 21.19
C GLN A 23 7.17 -23.06 20.43
N ASN A 24 5.96 -22.82 19.95
CA ASN A 24 5.57 -21.52 19.38
C ASN A 24 4.47 -20.91 20.25
N LEU A 25 4.84 -19.96 21.09
CA LEU A 25 3.91 -19.22 21.95
C LEU A 25 3.35 -17.98 21.23
N THR A 26 2.25 -17.46 21.76
CA THR A 26 1.73 -16.17 21.30
C THR A 26 2.72 -15.08 21.67
N ALA A 27 3.23 -14.39 20.66
CA ALA A 27 4.11 -13.23 20.83
C ALA A 27 3.31 -11.92 20.89
N PRO A 28 3.80 -10.88 21.56
CA PRO A 28 3.19 -9.56 21.56
C PRO A 28 3.14 -8.93 20.16
N SER A 29 4.15 -9.22 19.33
CA SER A 29 4.25 -8.79 17.94
C SER A 29 4.67 -9.95 17.06
N LEU A 30 4.18 -10.01 15.83
CA LEU A 30 4.62 -11.00 14.82
C LEU A 30 6.12 -10.90 14.56
N TYR A 31 6.72 -9.72 14.70
CA TYR A 31 8.14 -9.51 14.53
C TYR A 31 9.00 -10.14 15.64
N GLU A 32 8.42 -10.49 16.79
CA GLU A 32 9.11 -11.20 17.87
C GLU A 32 9.14 -12.72 17.66
N VAL A 33 8.28 -13.26 16.79
CA VAL A 33 8.20 -14.71 16.55
C VAL A 33 9.52 -15.32 16.06
N PRO A 34 10.25 -14.72 15.10
CA PRO A 34 11.55 -15.25 14.68
C PRO A 34 12.56 -15.36 15.83
N MET A 35 12.58 -14.39 16.72
CA MET A 35 13.45 -14.40 17.90
C MET A 35 13.10 -15.54 18.86
N MET A 36 11.82 -15.71 19.15
CA MET A 36 11.34 -16.79 20.01
C MET A 36 11.66 -18.17 19.43
N LEU A 37 11.50 -18.36 18.12
CA LEU A 37 11.79 -19.62 17.46
C LEU A 37 13.29 -19.92 17.44
N GLU A 38 14.14 -18.88 17.29
CA GLU A 38 15.59 -19.03 17.39
C GLU A 38 16.02 -19.43 18.81
N GLU A 39 15.46 -18.79 19.84
CA GLU A 39 15.70 -19.15 21.26
C GLU A 39 15.27 -20.58 21.57
N GLU A 40 14.20 -21.08 20.98
CA GLU A 40 13.72 -22.46 21.10
C GLU A 40 14.55 -23.48 20.29
N GLY A 41 15.52 -23.00 19.47
CA GLY A 41 16.45 -23.85 18.72
C GLY A 41 15.86 -24.38 17.40
N LEU A 42 14.86 -23.72 16.80
CA LEU A 42 14.25 -24.18 15.53
C LEU A 42 15.28 -24.26 14.40
N ALA A 43 16.10 -23.22 14.23
CA ALA A 43 17.10 -23.19 13.17
C ALA A 43 18.15 -24.31 13.32
N GLU A 44 18.62 -24.55 14.56
CA GLU A 44 19.54 -25.65 14.84
C GLU A 44 18.92 -27.01 14.52
N CYS A 45 17.67 -27.23 14.97
CA CYS A 45 16.93 -28.46 14.72
C CYS A 45 16.77 -28.73 13.21
N VAL A 46 16.34 -27.75 12.43
CA VAL A 46 16.16 -27.85 10.97
C VAL A 46 17.48 -28.12 10.27
N CYS A 47 18.53 -27.36 10.59
CA CYS A 47 19.84 -27.53 9.99
C CYS A 47 20.45 -28.92 10.29
N GLU A 48 20.28 -29.42 11.51
CA GLU A 48 20.73 -30.77 11.89
C GLU A 48 20.04 -31.84 11.04
N HIS A 49 18.71 -31.77 10.89
CA HIS A 49 17.94 -32.71 10.08
C HIS A 49 18.29 -32.65 8.59
N LEU A 50 18.54 -31.45 8.06
CA LEU A 50 18.91 -31.24 6.66
C LEU A 50 20.41 -31.40 6.41
N LYS A 51 21.22 -31.66 7.45
CA LYS A 51 22.70 -31.75 7.38
C LYS A 51 23.33 -30.48 6.78
N LEU A 52 22.76 -29.34 7.14
CA LEU A 52 23.28 -28.03 6.74
C LEU A 52 24.21 -27.49 7.81
N ASN A 53 25.12 -26.60 7.38
CA ASN A 53 25.89 -25.80 8.33
C ASN A 53 24.94 -24.81 9.03
N ASN A 54 25.09 -24.66 10.36
CA ASN A 54 24.26 -23.76 11.16
C ASN A 54 25.15 -22.68 11.82
N PRO A 55 25.57 -21.65 11.09
CA PRO A 55 26.18 -20.48 11.70
C PRO A 55 25.11 -19.75 12.56
N LYS A 56 25.52 -19.17 13.67
CA LYS A 56 24.60 -18.31 14.44
C LYS A 56 24.16 -17.14 13.57
N PRO A 57 22.85 -16.87 13.44
CA PRO A 57 22.36 -15.74 12.69
C PRO A 57 22.75 -14.43 13.38
N ASP A 58 23.06 -13.41 12.57
CA ASP A 58 23.15 -12.05 13.05
C ASP A 58 21.75 -11.42 13.00
N LEU A 59 21.16 -11.19 14.16
CA LEU A 59 19.81 -10.63 14.30
C LEU A 59 19.83 -9.22 14.88
N ALA A 60 20.99 -8.54 14.88
CA ALA A 60 21.14 -7.23 15.51
C ALA A 60 20.15 -6.20 14.93
N ASP A 61 20.07 -6.08 13.63
CA ASP A 61 19.16 -5.16 12.93
C ASP A 61 17.68 -5.48 13.20
N TRP A 62 17.35 -6.77 13.28
CA TRP A 62 16.00 -7.23 13.61
C TRP A 62 15.61 -6.88 15.04
N ILE A 63 16.53 -7.06 15.99
CA ILE A 63 16.32 -6.69 17.39
C ILE A 63 16.17 -5.17 17.52
N GLU A 64 16.97 -4.39 16.80
CA GLU A 64 16.87 -2.94 16.80
C GLU A 64 15.50 -2.49 16.29
N MET A 65 15.00 -3.06 15.18
CA MET A 65 13.65 -2.78 14.65
C MET A 65 12.56 -3.05 15.70
N ILE A 66 12.63 -4.20 16.40
CA ILE A 66 11.66 -4.55 17.46
C ILE A 66 11.75 -3.53 18.62
N ASN A 67 12.95 -3.14 19.00
CA ASN A 67 13.15 -2.16 20.07
C ASN A 67 12.60 -0.79 19.69
N ARG A 68 12.79 -0.35 18.44
CA ARG A 68 12.20 0.90 17.93
C ARG A 68 10.67 0.83 17.95
N GLN A 69 10.08 -0.29 17.49
CA GLN A 69 8.63 -0.49 17.56
C GLN A 69 8.11 -0.33 19.00
N LYS A 70 8.79 -0.94 19.98
CA LYS A 70 8.39 -0.88 21.40
C LYS A 70 8.61 0.49 22.04
N ALA A 71 9.54 1.25 21.52
CA ALA A 71 9.90 2.58 22.05
C ALA A 71 9.09 3.71 21.40
N ALA A 72 8.23 3.42 20.41
CA ALA A 72 7.41 4.41 19.76
C ALA A 72 6.62 5.24 20.78
N SER A 73 6.80 6.56 20.75
CA SER A 73 6.20 7.50 21.71
C SER A 73 5.11 8.37 21.12
N LYS A 74 4.96 8.35 19.80
CA LYS A 74 3.96 9.11 19.06
C LYS A 74 2.90 8.14 18.55
N THR A 75 1.66 8.57 18.48
CA THR A 75 0.58 7.85 17.79
C THR A 75 0.16 8.67 16.58
N VAL A 76 -0.02 7.99 15.45
CA VAL A 76 -0.50 8.58 14.19
C VAL A 76 -1.73 7.82 13.74
N ASN A 77 -2.83 8.53 13.52
CA ASN A 77 -4.09 7.95 13.07
C ASN A 77 -4.21 8.04 11.55
N ILE A 78 -4.23 6.92 10.86
CA ILE A 78 -4.35 6.85 9.40
C ILE A 78 -5.71 6.29 9.01
N GLY A 79 -6.51 7.11 8.32
CA GLY A 79 -7.75 6.69 7.71
C GLY A 79 -7.48 5.87 6.45
N LEU A 80 -7.71 4.54 6.49
CA LEU A 80 -7.67 3.67 5.33
C LEU A 80 -9.07 3.61 4.73
N VAL A 81 -9.29 4.38 3.66
CA VAL A 81 -10.58 4.48 2.98
C VAL A 81 -10.62 3.49 1.83
N GLY A 82 -11.36 2.41 2.00
CA GLY A 82 -11.39 1.32 1.02
C GLY A 82 -12.72 0.60 0.94
N LYS A 83 -12.88 -0.23 -0.07
CA LYS A 83 -14.10 -1.03 -0.29
C LYS A 83 -14.05 -2.44 0.30
N TYR A 84 -12.89 -2.89 0.76
CA TYR A 84 -12.68 -4.25 1.30
C TYR A 84 -12.35 -4.25 2.81
N VAL A 85 -12.67 -3.17 3.52
CA VAL A 85 -12.32 -2.99 4.95
C VAL A 85 -12.97 -4.00 5.89
N ALA A 86 -14.07 -4.64 5.45
CA ALA A 86 -14.69 -5.74 6.19
C ALA A 86 -13.81 -7.02 6.23
N LEU A 87 -12.80 -7.11 5.36
CA LEU A 87 -11.82 -8.19 5.31
C LEU A 87 -10.42 -7.58 5.43
N PRO A 88 -9.90 -7.35 6.64
CA PRO A 88 -8.60 -6.70 6.85
C PRO A 88 -7.44 -7.34 6.08
N ASP A 89 -7.50 -8.64 5.83
CA ASP A 89 -6.50 -9.38 5.05
C ASP A 89 -6.37 -8.87 3.60
N ALA A 90 -7.43 -8.26 3.04
CA ALA A 90 -7.38 -7.67 1.71
C ALA A 90 -6.39 -6.48 1.61
N TYR A 91 -6.12 -5.84 2.74
CA TYR A 91 -5.21 -4.70 2.84
C TYR A 91 -4.02 -4.98 3.76
N LEU A 92 -3.70 -6.24 4.03
CA LEU A 92 -2.62 -6.61 4.94
C LEU A 92 -1.29 -5.95 4.55
N SER A 93 -0.94 -5.95 3.27
CA SER A 93 0.30 -5.31 2.79
C SER A 93 0.32 -3.80 3.04
N VAL A 94 -0.84 -3.12 2.91
CA VAL A 94 -0.97 -1.69 3.21
C VAL A 94 -0.78 -1.45 4.70
N ALA A 95 -1.44 -2.25 5.53
CA ALA A 95 -1.33 -2.14 6.99
C ALA A 95 0.11 -2.38 7.48
N GLU A 96 0.79 -3.40 6.94
CA GLU A 96 2.19 -3.67 7.29
C GLU A 96 3.12 -2.57 6.79
N ALA A 97 2.92 -2.03 5.59
CA ALA A 97 3.70 -0.91 5.09
C ALA A 97 3.55 0.35 5.99
N LEU A 98 2.33 0.63 6.45
CA LEU A 98 2.08 1.72 7.41
C LEU A 98 2.80 1.48 8.74
N ARG A 99 2.77 0.24 9.26
CA ARG A 99 3.52 -0.12 10.49
C ARG A 99 5.02 0.05 10.30
N HIS A 100 5.59 -0.42 9.18
CA HIS A 100 7.01 -0.23 8.87
C HIS A 100 7.37 1.24 8.77
N GLY A 101 6.54 2.05 8.12
CA GLY A 101 6.69 3.51 8.09
C GLY A 101 6.68 4.11 9.50
N GLY A 102 5.78 3.64 10.37
CA GLY A 102 5.72 4.04 11.76
C GLY A 102 7.01 3.71 12.53
N ILE A 103 7.52 2.48 12.42
CA ILE A 103 8.76 2.04 13.09
C ILE A 103 9.94 2.94 12.71
N VAL A 104 10.08 3.27 11.42
CA VAL A 104 11.18 4.13 10.94
C VAL A 104 11.06 5.56 11.46
N ASN A 105 9.83 6.03 11.72
CA ASN A 105 9.55 7.39 12.20
C ASN A 105 9.25 7.47 13.70
N ASP A 106 9.54 6.42 14.48
CA ASP A 106 9.33 6.30 15.93
C ASP A 106 7.86 6.61 16.33
N ALA A 107 6.92 6.11 15.50
CA ALA A 107 5.49 6.29 15.68
C ALA A 107 4.74 4.95 15.69
N ASP A 108 3.74 4.84 16.56
CA ASP A 108 2.74 3.78 16.50
C ASP A 108 1.61 4.22 15.56
N VAL A 109 1.27 3.37 14.59
CA VAL A 109 0.25 3.69 13.59
C VAL A 109 -1.06 3.01 13.94
N ASN A 110 -2.05 3.81 14.30
CA ASN A 110 -3.44 3.38 14.43
C ASN A 110 -4.13 3.50 13.06
N ILE A 111 -4.74 2.40 12.59
CA ILE A 111 -5.42 2.36 11.29
C ILE A 111 -6.93 2.39 11.53
N GLU A 112 -7.57 3.48 11.10
CA GLU A 112 -9.02 3.61 11.07
C GLU A 112 -9.53 3.02 9.74
N TRP A 113 -10.23 1.89 9.85
CA TRP A 113 -10.78 1.16 8.70
C TRP A 113 -12.11 1.76 8.28
N ILE A 114 -12.12 2.51 7.18
CA ILE A 114 -13.28 3.31 6.75
C ILE A 114 -13.85 2.74 5.45
N ASN A 115 -15.11 2.30 5.51
CA ASN A 115 -15.80 1.80 4.33
C ASN A 115 -16.18 2.96 3.40
N SER A 116 -15.61 2.98 2.20
CA SER A 116 -15.90 4.03 1.22
C SER A 116 -17.37 4.09 0.77
N GLU A 117 -18.13 3.01 0.89
CA GLU A 117 -19.57 3.00 0.58
C GLU A 117 -20.42 3.78 1.57
N GLU A 118 -19.91 4.03 2.78
CA GLU A 118 -20.60 4.76 3.85
C GLU A 118 -20.26 6.26 3.84
N ILE A 119 -19.28 6.66 3.04
CA ILE A 119 -18.87 8.05 2.89
C ILE A 119 -19.80 8.79 1.90
N SER A 120 -20.22 9.96 2.30
CA SER A 120 -20.89 10.94 1.46
C SER A 120 -20.36 12.34 1.78
N SER A 121 -20.70 13.32 0.95
CA SER A 121 -20.37 14.74 1.23
C SER A 121 -20.86 15.26 2.58
N GLU A 122 -21.89 14.64 3.15
CA GLU A 122 -22.46 15.00 4.47
C GLU A 122 -21.74 14.29 5.63
N THR A 123 -21.23 13.06 5.40
CA THR A 123 -20.63 12.22 6.45
C THR A 123 -19.11 12.27 6.49
N VAL A 124 -18.46 12.64 5.39
CA VAL A 124 -17.00 12.58 5.21
C VAL A 124 -16.24 13.31 6.31
N GLY A 125 -16.66 14.53 6.66
CA GLY A 125 -16.00 15.32 7.70
C GLY A 125 -16.00 14.64 9.07
N LYS A 126 -17.09 13.94 9.42
CA LYS A 126 -17.21 13.21 10.69
C LYS A 126 -16.42 11.89 10.66
N MET A 127 -16.42 11.21 9.51
CA MET A 127 -15.77 9.89 9.40
C MET A 127 -14.24 10.00 9.33
N LEU A 128 -13.73 11.13 8.86
CA LEU A 128 -12.28 11.38 8.75
C LEU A 128 -11.76 12.32 9.84
N ASP A 129 -12.61 12.71 10.79
CA ASP A 129 -12.20 13.55 11.91
C ASP A 129 -11.13 12.83 12.76
N GLY A 130 -10.07 13.55 13.09
CA GLY A 130 -8.95 13.01 13.86
C GLY A 130 -7.96 12.14 13.08
N CYS A 131 -8.11 11.96 11.76
CA CYS A 131 -7.10 11.31 10.93
C CYS A 131 -5.95 12.28 10.65
N ASP A 132 -4.73 11.86 10.97
CA ASP A 132 -3.49 12.58 10.66
C ASP A 132 -3.06 12.40 9.20
N GLY A 133 -3.59 11.38 8.53
CA GLY A 133 -3.37 11.07 7.12
C GLY A 133 -4.45 10.15 6.57
N ILE A 134 -4.64 10.19 5.26
CA ILE A 134 -5.63 9.39 4.56
C ILE A 134 -4.94 8.59 3.45
N ILE A 135 -5.21 7.28 3.41
CA ILE A 135 -4.76 6.40 2.33
C ILE A 135 -5.96 5.79 1.61
N VAL A 136 -5.96 5.88 0.27
CA VAL A 136 -6.95 5.21 -0.58
C VAL A 136 -6.21 4.13 -1.38
N PRO A 137 -6.41 2.85 -1.03
CA PRO A 137 -5.70 1.74 -1.66
C PRO A 137 -6.29 1.37 -3.02
N GLY A 138 -5.65 0.40 -3.68
CA GLY A 138 -6.13 -0.20 -4.92
C GLY A 138 -7.43 -0.99 -4.75
N GLY A 139 -8.12 -1.19 -5.87
CA GLY A 139 -9.36 -1.96 -5.94
C GLY A 139 -9.88 -2.03 -7.36
N PHE A 140 -10.98 -2.78 -7.58
CA PHE A 140 -11.65 -2.94 -8.86
C PHE A 140 -13.15 -2.71 -8.73
N GLY A 141 -13.80 -2.29 -9.83
CA GLY A 141 -15.24 -2.07 -9.91
C GLY A 141 -15.70 -0.75 -9.29
N ASP A 142 -16.96 -0.44 -9.46
CA ASP A 142 -17.61 0.86 -9.23
C ASP A 142 -18.06 1.11 -7.78
N ARG A 143 -18.10 0.06 -6.96
CA ARG A 143 -18.56 0.13 -5.57
C ARG A 143 -17.72 1.10 -4.74
N GLY A 144 -18.35 2.03 -4.03
CA GLY A 144 -17.70 2.97 -3.10
C GLY A 144 -16.81 4.04 -3.74
N ILE A 145 -16.85 4.23 -5.05
CA ILE A 145 -16.01 5.18 -5.80
C ILE A 145 -16.30 6.62 -5.40
N GLU A 146 -17.57 7.02 -5.31
CA GLU A 146 -17.92 8.40 -4.96
C GLU A 146 -17.48 8.74 -3.53
N GLY A 147 -17.60 7.80 -2.60
CA GLY A 147 -17.07 7.99 -1.25
C GLY A 147 -15.53 8.11 -1.20
N MET A 148 -14.80 7.39 -2.08
CA MET A 148 -13.35 7.62 -2.22
C MET A 148 -13.06 9.04 -2.73
N ILE A 149 -13.81 9.51 -3.73
CA ILE A 149 -13.67 10.86 -4.30
C ILE A 149 -13.96 11.92 -3.22
N ASP A 150 -15.01 11.75 -2.42
CA ASP A 150 -15.35 12.65 -1.31
C ASP A 150 -14.25 12.67 -0.23
N ALA A 151 -13.68 11.51 0.11
CA ALA A 151 -12.56 11.42 1.05
C ALA A 151 -11.29 12.12 0.52
N ILE A 152 -10.99 11.95 -0.77
CA ILE A 152 -9.86 12.62 -1.42
C ILE A 152 -10.05 14.13 -1.46
N LYS A 153 -11.27 14.58 -1.79
CA LYS A 153 -11.65 16.00 -1.73
C LYS A 153 -11.45 16.57 -0.34
N TYR A 154 -11.94 15.86 0.68
CA TYR A 154 -11.73 16.25 2.08
C TYR A 154 -10.25 16.40 2.42
N ALA A 155 -9.41 15.40 2.05
CA ALA A 155 -7.98 15.44 2.28
C ALA A 155 -7.34 16.67 1.61
N ARG A 156 -7.66 16.93 0.35
CA ARG A 156 -7.11 18.04 -0.42
C ARG A 156 -7.51 19.41 0.17
N GLU A 157 -8.78 19.59 0.48
CA GLU A 157 -9.31 20.87 0.96
C GLU A 157 -8.90 21.18 2.39
N ASN A 158 -8.81 20.17 3.25
CA ASN A 158 -8.42 20.32 4.65
C ASN A 158 -6.92 20.16 4.91
N LYS A 159 -6.12 19.97 3.83
CA LYS A 159 -4.66 19.80 3.93
C LYS A 159 -4.25 18.59 4.77
N VAL A 160 -5.08 17.55 4.82
CA VAL A 160 -4.74 16.27 5.46
C VAL A 160 -3.83 15.48 4.51
N PRO A 161 -2.67 15.00 4.96
CA PRO A 161 -1.80 14.15 4.17
C PRO A 161 -2.55 13.02 3.46
N PHE A 162 -2.33 12.88 2.16
CA PHE A 162 -3.04 11.92 1.31
C PHE A 162 -2.08 11.05 0.50
N PHE A 163 -2.35 9.75 0.46
CA PHE A 163 -1.67 8.81 -0.42
C PHE A 163 -2.68 7.93 -1.18
N GLY A 164 -2.67 8.02 -2.51
CA GLY A 164 -3.53 7.23 -3.38
C GLY A 164 -2.75 6.15 -4.13
N ILE A 165 -3.19 4.89 -4.05
CA ILE A 165 -2.51 3.75 -4.66
C ILE A 165 -3.39 3.17 -5.76
N CYS A 166 -2.89 3.07 -6.98
CA CYS A 166 -3.57 2.48 -8.15
C CYS A 166 -4.95 3.13 -8.36
N LEU A 167 -6.04 2.48 -7.96
CA LEU A 167 -7.38 3.08 -7.97
C LEU A 167 -7.44 4.39 -7.19
N GLY A 168 -6.76 4.47 -6.06
CA GLY A 168 -6.69 5.70 -5.26
C GLY A 168 -6.06 6.87 -6.00
N MET A 169 -5.00 6.65 -6.79
CA MET A 169 -4.47 7.67 -7.70
C MET A 169 -5.48 8.05 -8.77
N GLN A 170 -6.12 7.06 -9.41
CA GLN A 170 -7.12 7.31 -10.45
C GLN A 170 -8.27 8.16 -9.93
N MET A 171 -8.75 7.87 -8.72
CA MET A 171 -9.81 8.66 -8.07
C MET A 171 -9.32 10.05 -7.66
N ALA A 172 -8.05 10.23 -7.32
CA ALA A 172 -7.47 11.54 -7.08
C ALA A 172 -7.44 12.40 -8.36
N VAL A 173 -7.13 11.78 -9.50
CA VAL A 173 -7.21 12.46 -10.81
C VAL A 173 -8.66 12.83 -11.16
N VAL A 174 -9.61 11.94 -10.92
CA VAL A 174 -11.05 12.20 -11.15
C VAL A 174 -11.54 13.34 -10.23
N GLU A 175 -11.20 13.30 -8.95
CA GLU A 175 -11.54 14.36 -7.98
C GLU A 175 -11.01 15.72 -8.45
N TYR A 176 -9.72 15.76 -8.79
CA TYR A 176 -9.06 16.98 -9.22
C TYR A 176 -9.68 17.54 -10.52
N ALA A 177 -9.98 16.65 -11.46
CA ALA A 177 -10.63 17.01 -12.71
C ALA A 177 -12.01 17.64 -12.49
N ARG A 178 -12.82 17.06 -11.59
CA ARG A 178 -14.17 17.56 -11.28
C ARG A 178 -14.13 18.87 -10.52
N ASN A 179 -13.38 18.92 -9.43
CA ASN A 179 -13.50 19.97 -8.43
C ASN A 179 -12.49 21.13 -8.60
N VAL A 180 -11.39 20.91 -9.34
CA VAL A 180 -10.37 21.94 -9.58
C VAL A 180 -10.31 22.34 -11.05
N ALA A 181 -10.27 21.40 -11.98
CA ALA A 181 -10.18 21.71 -13.41
C ALA A 181 -11.54 22.00 -14.08
N GLY A 182 -12.66 21.88 -13.36
CA GLY A 182 -14.01 22.18 -13.83
C GLY A 182 -14.49 21.26 -14.96
N LEU A 183 -14.04 20.01 -14.98
CA LEU A 183 -14.46 18.99 -15.94
C LEU A 183 -15.67 18.22 -15.39
N ASP A 184 -16.86 18.79 -15.62
CA ASP A 184 -18.11 18.21 -15.13
C ASP A 184 -18.26 16.75 -15.58
N GLY A 185 -18.62 15.87 -14.63
CA GLY A 185 -18.82 14.45 -14.88
C GLY A 185 -17.54 13.67 -15.23
N ALA A 186 -16.35 14.25 -14.98
CA ALA A 186 -15.09 13.54 -15.18
C ALA A 186 -15.09 12.19 -14.44
N ASN A 187 -14.67 11.12 -15.11
CA ASN A 187 -14.70 9.77 -14.56
C ASN A 187 -13.67 8.86 -15.24
N SER A 188 -13.65 7.59 -14.81
CA SER A 188 -12.97 6.49 -15.50
C SER A 188 -13.93 5.80 -16.46
N THR A 189 -13.43 5.37 -17.62
CA THR A 189 -14.19 4.50 -18.53
C THR A 189 -14.47 3.12 -17.93
N GLU A 190 -13.85 2.75 -16.82
CA GLU A 190 -14.20 1.55 -16.05
C GLU A 190 -15.62 1.63 -15.50
N PHE A 191 -16.03 2.82 -15.04
CA PHE A 191 -17.30 3.04 -14.33
C PHE A 191 -18.33 3.79 -15.19
N ALA A 192 -17.85 4.61 -16.11
CA ALA A 192 -18.67 5.39 -17.03
C ALA A 192 -18.10 5.30 -18.47
N PRO A 193 -18.33 4.17 -19.18
CA PRO A 193 -17.78 3.95 -20.52
C PRO A 193 -18.16 5.05 -21.54
N ASP A 194 -19.36 5.59 -21.42
CA ASP A 194 -19.90 6.65 -22.29
C ASP A 194 -19.77 8.06 -21.66
N GLY A 195 -18.90 8.19 -20.65
CA GLY A 195 -18.71 9.44 -19.92
C GLY A 195 -18.11 10.55 -20.79
N LYS A 196 -18.56 11.80 -20.58
CA LYS A 196 -18.14 12.96 -21.37
C LYS A 196 -16.65 13.31 -21.19
N ASN A 197 -16.13 13.14 -19.99
CA ASN A 197 -14.76 13.50 -19.60
C ASN A 197 -14.06 12.28 -18.98
N SER A 198 -13.57 11.38 -19.82
CA SER A 198 -12.88 10.15 -19.38
C SER A 198 -11.42 10.46 -19.09
N VAL A 199 -11.17 11.03 -17.90
CA VAL A 199 -9.80 11.41 -17.44
C VAL A 199 -8.94 10.21 -17.06
N ILE A 200 -9.58 9.07 -16.81
CA ILE A 200 -8.98 7.74 -16.70
C ILE A 200 -9.58 6.88 -17.79
N ASP A 201 -8.74 6.27 -18.62
CA ASP A 201 -9.19 5.47 -19.78
C ASP A 201 -8.44 4.15 -19.85
N ILE A 202 -9.00 3.22 -20.62
CA ILE A 202 -8.36 1.94 -20.88
C ILE A 202 -7.10 2.14 -21.73
N MET A 203 -6.03 1.41 -21.42
CA MET A 203 -4.81 1.41 -22.23
C MET A 203 -5.12 1.03 -23.69
N GLU A 204 -4.43 1.65 -24.65
CA GLU A 204 -4.67 1.41 -26.07
C GLU A 204 -4.49 -0.06 -26.47
N ASP A 205 -3.49 -0.72 -25.91
CA ASP A 205 -3.22 -2.15 -26.13
C ASP A 205 -4.24 -3.09 -25.47
N GLN A 206 -5.12 -2.55 -24.62
CA GLN A 206 -6.19 -3.29 -23.94
C GLN A 206 -7.57 -3.10 -24.58
N LYS A 207 -7.73 -2.22 -25.58
CA LYS A 207 -9.04 -1.89 -26.19
C LYS A 207 -9.65 -3.07 -26.93
N ASP A 208 -8.85 -3.91 -27.56
CA ASP A 208 -9.28 -5.04 -28.39
C ASP A 208 -9.29 -6.39 -27.65
N VAL A 209 -9.03 -6.39 -26.34
CA VAL A 209 -8.93 -7.61 -25.53
C VAL A 209 -10.31 -8.10 -25.12
N THR A 210 -10.76 -9.22 -25.69
CA THR A 210 -12.05 -9.87 -25.36
C THR A 210 -11.94 -10.77 -24.12
N GLU A 211 -10.80 -11.45 -23.95
CA GLU A 211 -10.53 -12.29 -22.76
C GLU A 211 -9.78 -11.49 -21.70
N LYS A 212 -10.45 -11.10 -20.63
CA LYS A 212 -9.91 -10.20 -19.59
C LYS A 212 -8.87 -10.82 -18.65
N GLY A 213 -8.64 -12.12 -18.72
CA GLY A 213 -7.66 -12.81 -17.86
C GLY A 213 -6.23 -12.65 -18.36
N GLY A 214 -5.32 -12.13 -17.52
CA GLY A 214 -3.88 -12.09 -17.81
C GLY A 214 -3.40 -11.03 -18.81
N THR A 215 -4.25 -10.12 -19.25
CA THR A 215 -3.93 -9.10 -20.26
C THR A 215 -3.72 -7.69 -19.72
N MET A 216 -3.85 -7.49 -18.41
CA MET A 216 -3.56 -6.21 -17.78
C MET A 216 -2.04 -5.97 -17.68
N ARG A 217 -1.65 -4.73 -17.45
CA ARG A 217 -0.27 -4.39 -17.10
C ARG A 217 0.05 -5.01 -15.75
N LEU A 218 0.79 -6.11 -15.78
CA LEU A 218 1.08 -6.97 -14.64
C LEU A 218 2.58 -7.20 -14.51
N GLY A 219 3.13 -6.98 -13.31
CA GLY A 219 4.54 -7.20 -13.01
C GLY A 219 5.33 -5.93 -12.79
N LEU A 220 6.65 -6.03 -12.86
CA LEU A 220 7.61 -4.97 -12.59
C LEU A 220 7.83 -4.10 -13.83
N TYR A 221 7.61 -2.78 -13.68
CA TYR A 221 7.80 -1.80 -14.77
C TYR A 221 8.63 -0.61 -14.30
N PRO A 222 9.42 -0.04 -15.20
CA PRO A 222 10.20 1.16 -14.90
C PRO A 222 9.32 2.42 -14.85
N CYS A 223 9.61 3.28 -13.88
CA CYS A 223 9.04 4.62 -13.76
C CYS A 223 10.17 5.64 -13.68
N LYS A 224 10.20 6.57 -14.63
CA LYS A 224 11.12 7.71 -14.65
C LYS A 224 10.57 8.81 -13.78
N LEU A 225 11.29 9.19 -12.75
CA LEU A 225 10.89 10.24 -11.83
C LEU A 225 11.24 11.62 -12.40
N VAL A 226 10.32 12.56 -12.24
CA VAL A 226 10.51 13.94 -12.70
C VAL A 226 11.42 14.68 -11.71
N PRO A 227 12.55 15.24 -12.16
CA PRO A 227 13.46 15.97 -11.28
C PRO A 227 12.76 17.10 -10.53
N GLY A 228 13.06 17.24 -9.24
CA GLY A 228 12.44 18.24 -8.37
C GLY A 228 11.03 17.87 -7.91
N SER A 229 10.51 16.70 -8.26
CA SER A 229 9.30 16.16 -7.62
C SER A 229 9.61 15.67 -6.19
N ARG A 230 8.59 15.59 -5.36
CA ARG A 230 8.70 15.05 -4.00
C ARG A 230 9.13 13.59 -4.04
N CYS A 231 8.52 12.79 -4.92
CA CYS A 231 8.88 11.38 -5.09
C CYS A 231 10.33 11.20 -5.53
N ALA A 232 10.86 12.04 -6.43
CA ALA A 232 12.28 11.96 -6.81
C ALA A 232 13.21 12.22 -5.60
N GLY A 233 12.83 13.13 -4.71
CA GLY A 233 13.58 13.37 -3.46
C GLY A 233 13.52 12.21 -2.48
N ILE A 234 12.41 11.48 -2.41
CA ILE A 234 12.21 10.34 -1.50
C ILE A 234 12.96 9.11 -1.99
N TYR A 235 12.82 8.77 -3.26
CA TYR A 235 13.51 7.60 -3.83
C TYR A 235 15.02 7.83 -3.97
N GLY A 236 15.45 9.08 -4.15
CA GLY A 236 16.87 9.42 -4.36
C GLY A 236 17.43 8.91 -5.70
N ASP A 237 16.56 8.47 -6.61
CA ASP A 237 16.91 7.94 -7.92
C ASP A 237 16.08 8.65 -9.01
N SER A 238 16.51 8.54 -10.25
CA SER A 238 15.80 9.06 -11.43
C SER A 238 14.93 8.01 -12.14
N LEU A 239 15.20 6.73 -11.90
CA LEU A 239 14.50 5.59 -12.48
C LEU A 239 14.26 4.55 -11.40
N ILE A 240 13.01 4.23 -11.16
CA ILE A 240 12.60 3.19 -10.22
C ILE A 240 11.85 2.08 -10.93
N TYR A 241 11.75 0.92 -10.29
CA TYR A 241 11.01 -0.22 -10.81
C TYR A 241 9.96 -0.62 -9.79
N GLU A 242 8.68 -0.58 -10.23
CA GLU A 242 7.55 -0.81 -9.34
C GLU A 242 6.55 -1.80 -9.92
N ARG A 243 5.85 -2.53 -9.06
CA ARG A 243 4.87 -3.54 -9.48
C ARG A 243 3.54 -2.92 -9.84
N HIS A 244 2.99 -3.33 -10.97
CA HIS A 244 1.70 -2.91 -11.50
C HIS A 244 0.70 -4.06 -11.58
N ARG A 245 -0.57 -3.73 -11.41
CA ARG A 245 -1.71 -4.61 -11.70
C ARG A 245 -2.92 -3.76 -12.03
N HIS A 246 -2.99 -3.23 -13.24
CA HIS A 246 -4.10 -2.38 -13.66
C HIS A 246 -4.30 -2.45 -15.17
N ARG A 247 -5.44 -1.94 -15.63
CA ARG A 247 -5.85 -1.89 -17.04
C ARG A 247 -6.18 -0.47 -17.47
N TRP A 248 -6.65 0.36 -16.54
CA TRP A 248 -6.99 1.76 -16.76
C TRP A 248 -5.86 2.64 -16.29
N GLU A 249 -5.71 3.77 -17.00
CA GLU A 249 -4.60 4.70 -16.77
C GLU A 249 -5.05 6.14 -16.95
N PHE A 250 -4.21 7.06 -16.54
CA PHE A 250 -4.36 8.49 -16.77
C PHE A 250 -4.48 8.77 -18.27
N ASN A 251 -5.56 9.44 -18.69
CA ASN A 251 -5.78 9.81 -20.08
C ASN A 251 -4.98 11.07 -20.46
N ASN A 252 -3.97 10.90 -21.31
CA ASN A 252 -3.08 11.98 -21.74
C ASN A 252 -3.80 13.11 -22.49
N ALA A 253 -5.00 12.90 -23.03
CA ALA A 253 -5.78 13.98 -23.63
C ALA A 253 -6.10 15.11 -22.63
N TYR A 254 -6.13 14.79 -21.34
CA TYR A 254 -6.40 15.75 -20.27
C TYR A 254 -5.12 16.23 -19.55
N ARG A 255 -3.94 15.70 -19.90
CA ARG A 255 -2.68 16.00 -19.21
C ARG A 255 -2.39 17.50 -19.14
N ALA A 256 -2.42 18.19 -20.27
CA ALA A 256 -2.19 19.64 -20.32
C ALA A 256 -3.20 20.39 -19.45
N LYS A 257 -4.51 20.10 -19.60
CA LYS A 257 -5.55 20.77 -18.84
C LYS A 257 -5.38 20.62 -17.32
N LEU A 258 -5.04 19.41 -16.86
CA LEU A 258 -4.89 19.13 -15.43
C LEU A 258 -3.59 19.75 -14.87
N THR A 259 -2.50 19.72 -15.65
CA THR A 259 -1.24 20.37 -15.24
C THR A 259 -1.36 21.90 -15.22
N ASP A 260 -2.07 22.51 -16.16
CA ASP A 260 -2.36 23.95 -16.16
C ASP A 260 -3.17 24.38 -14.93
N CYS A 261 -3.97 23.47 -14.35
CA CYS A 261 -4.69 23.68 -13.10
C CYS A 261 -3.88 23.38 -11.83
N GLY A 262 -2.61 22.93 -11.96
CA GLY A 262 -1.70 22.70 -10.85
C GLY A 262 -1.45 21.23 -10.44
N LEU A 263 -2.05 20.25 -11.15
CA LEU A 263 -1.69 18.86 -10.94
C LEU A 263 -0.29 18.59 -11.48
N LYS A 264 0.65 18.18 -10.63
CA LYS A 264 2.02 17.88 -11.03
C LYS A 264 2.16 16.41 -11.43
N ILE A 265 2.72 16.18 -12.61
CA ILE A 265 3.16 14.84 -13.02
C ILE A 265 4.55 14.63 -12.43
N ALA A 266 4.68 13.66 -11.54
CA ALA A 266 5.91 13.39 -10.80
C ALA A 266 6.65 12.12 -11.25
N GLY A 267 5.95 11.23 -11.96
CA GLY A 267 6.53 10.02 -12.55
C GLY A 267 5.83 9.62 -13.84
N VAL A 268 6.60 9.08 -14.78
CA VAL A 268 6.11 8.64 -16.10
C VAL A 268 6.83 7.36 -16.52
N SER A 269 6.24 6.62 -17.46
CA SER A 269 6.96 5.53 -18.15
C SER A 269 8.17 6.08 -18.90
N PRO A 270 9.21 5.27 -19.19
CA PRO A 270 10.43 5.77 -19.88
C PRO A 270 10.18 6.43 -21.23
N ASP A 271 9.13 6.01 -21.95
CA ASP A 271 8.66 6.59 -23.20
C ASP A 271 7.72 7.79 -23.02
N GLU A 272 7.47 8.20 -21.75
CA GLU A 272 6.65 9.33 -21.31
C GLU A 272 5.15 9.24 -21.71
N LYS A 273 4.70 8.07 -22.16
CA LYS A 273 3.31 7.84 -22.55
C LYS A 273 2.37 7.61 -21.39
N LEU A 274 2.84 7.02 -20.29
CA LEU A 274 2.03 6.67 -19.14
C LEU A 274 2.39 7.56 -17.96
N VAL A 275 1.38 8.07 -17.26
CA VAL A 275 1.54 8.82 -16.01
C VAL A 275 1.49 7.84 -14.85
N GLU A 276 2.58 7.77 -14.10
CA GLU A 276 2.76 6.81 -13.01
C GLU A 276 2.58 7.44 -11.64
N ILE A 277 2.88 8.74 -11.50
CA ILE A 277 2.80 9.46 -10.23
C ILE A 277 2.25 10.86 -10.46
N VAL A 278 1.33 11.27 -9.59
CA VAL A 278 0.80 12.64 -9.52
C VAL A 278 1.01 13.22 -8.12
N GLU A 279 1.26 14.55 -8.05
CA GLU A 279 1.48 15.28 -6.80
C GLU A 279 0.76 16.62 -6.82
N LEU A 280 0.49 17.20 -5.64
CA LEU A 280 0.12 18.60 -5.45
C LEU A 280 1.22 19.31 -4.65
N GLU A 281 1.81 20.37 -5.22
CA GLU A 281 2.90 21.12 -4.57
C GLU A 281 2.40 21.91 -3.37
N ASP A 282 1.24 22.58 -3.50
CA ASP A 282 0.64 23.41 -2.47
C ASP A 282 -0.05 22.62 -1.36
N HIS A 283 0.28 21.33 -1.22
CA HIS A 283 -0.27 20.46 -0.20
C HIS A 283 0.86 19.89 0.69
N PRO A 284 0.67 19.75 2.01
CA PRO A 284 1.70 19.16 2.89
C PRO A 284 2.20 17.81 2.37
N TRP A 285 1.28 16.94 1.99
CA TRP A 285 1.54 15.66 1.35
C TRP A 285 0.32 15.22 0.53
N PHE A 286 0.41 15.26 -0.78
CA PHE A 286 -0.63 14.70 -1.67
C PHE A 286 0.06 14.00 -2.82
N VAL A 287 0.04 12.68 -2.79
CA VAL A 287 0.72 11.82 -3.76
C VAL A 287 -0.22 10.71 -4.19
N GLY A 288 -0.29 10.48 -5.48
CA GLY A 288 -0.97 9.33 -6.07
C GLY A 288 0.00 8.54 -6.95
N VAL A 289 0.03 7.21 -6.79
CA VAL A 289 0.87 6.30 -7.56
C VAL A 289 0.04 5.24 -8.27
N GLN A 290 0.36 4.93 -9.53
CA GLN A 290 -0.37 3.92 -10.31
C GLN A 290 0.05 2.49 -9.94
N PHE A 291 1.24 2.31 -9.44
CA PHE A 291 1.79 1.02 -9.01
C PHE A 291 1.30 0.59 -7.63
N LEU A 292 1.61 -0.66 -7.27
CA LEU A 292 1.13 -1.34 -6.04
C LEU A 292 2.25 -1.61 -5.03
N SER A 293 3.51 -1.35 -5.37
CA SER A 293 4.63 -1.66 -4.48
C SER A 293 4.54 -0.81 -3.21
N LEU A 294 4.32 -1.46 -2.09
CA LEU A 294 4.21 -0.86 -0.76
C LEU A 294 5.39 -1.23 0.12
N ILE A 295 6.00 -2.36 -0.18
CA ILE A 295 7.19 -2.89 0.47
C ILE A 295 8.11 -3.32 -0.67
N HIS A 296 9.36 -2.87 -0.64
CA HIS A 296 10.39 -3.41 -1.54
C HIS A 296 10.67 -4.85 -1.15
N ILE A 297 9.95 -5.77 -1.77
CA ILE A 297 10.35 -7.16 -1.78
C ILE A 297 11.32 -7.28 -2.95
N SER A 298 12.62 -7.31 -2.64
CA SER A 298 13.59 -7.78 -3.61
C SER A 298 13.16 -9.19 -4.00
N GLU A 299 12.87 -9.41 -5.28
CA GLU A 299 12.64 -10.76 -5.77
C GLU A 299 13.89 -11.59 -5.53
N PRO A 300 13.73 -12.87 -5.15
CA PRO A 300 14.85 -13.81 -5.06
C PRO A 300 15.51 -14.05 -6.42
#